data_f274a2ceb0d9c75a7d80d3a132b185ab
#
_entry.id   f274a2ceb0d9c75a7d80d3a132b185ab
#
_cell.length_a   1.000
_cell.length_b   1.000
_cell.length_c   1.000
_cell.angle_alpha   90.00
_cell.angle_beta   90.00
_cell.angle_gamma   90.00
#
_symmetry.space_group_name_H-M   'P 1'
#
loop_
_entity.id
_entity.type
_entity.pdbx_description
1 polymer ?
#
loop_
_entity_poly.entity_id
_entity_poly.type
_entity_poly.pdbx_seq_one_letter_code
_entity_poly.pdbx_strand_id
1 'polypeptide(L)'
;MSGIWPGDTRCVAMITFDMDGPSATLNRNPDLEVQPSVISMGEFGPNVAVPRILDLLDDLGVKTTFFVPGWVAERHEDTVRDVVAHGHEVAHHGYRH
;
A
#
# COMPACT_ATOMS: atom_id res chain seq x y z
N MET A 1 5.82 20.77 -29.55
CA MET A 1 6.80 20.99 -28.49
C MET A 1 6.56 20.09 -27.32
N SER A 2 7.56 19.52 -26.87
CA SER A 2 7.47 18.75 -25.65
C SER A 2 7.48 19.66 -24.44
N GLY A 3 6.68 19.38 -23.44
CA GLY A 3 6.83 19.94 -22.12
C GLY A 3 7.87 19.18 -21.33
N ILE A 4 7.70 19.17 -20.02
CA ILE A 4 8.56 18.40 -19.12
C ILE A 4 8.29 16.89 -19.14
N TRP A 5 7.21 16.49 -19.78
CA TRP A 5 6.80 15.07 -19.86
C TRP A 5 7.17 14.48 -21.21
N PRO A 6 7.39 13.16 -21.28
CA PRO A 6 7.72 12.48 -22.52
C PRO A 6 6.61 12.56 -23.56
N GLY A 7 7.01 12.67 -24.85
CA GLY A 7 6.08 12.65 -25.97
C GLY A 7 5.08 13.79 -25.95
N ASP A 8 3.84 13.48 -26.23
CA ASP A 8 2.74 14.44 -26.27
C ASP A 8 2.00 14.56 -24.93
N THR A 9 2.52 13.97 -23.87
CA THR A 9 1.91 14.00 -22.56
C THR A 9 1.87 15.42 -22.00
N ARG A 10 0.68 15.89 -21.64
CA ARG A 10 0.47 17.24 -21.10
C ARG A 10 0.60 17.29 -19.60
N CYS A 11 0.11 16.26 -18.92
CA CYS A 11 0.20 16.16 -17.47
C CYS A 11 0.30 14.69 -17.07
N VAL A 12 0.77 14.47 -15.85
CA VAL A 12 0.88 13.13 -15.27
C VAL A 12 0.20 13.16 -13.90
N ALA A 13 -0.63 12.17 -13.64
CA ALA A 13 -1.21 11.94 -12.32
C ALA A 13 -0.58 10.68 -11.72
N MET A 14 -0.23 10.74 -10.45
CA MET A 14 0.26 9.59 -9.70
C MET A 14 -0.75 9.28 -8.61
N ILE A 15 -1.14 8.02 -8.52
CA ILE A 15 -2.00 7.53 -7.44
C ILE A 15 -1.17 6.58 -6.61
N THR A 16 -1.12 6.83 -5.31
CA THR A 16 -0.35 6.00 -4.38
C THR A 16 -1.20 5.59 -3.20
N PHE A 17 -0.84 4.49 -2.58
CA PHE A 17 -1.49 3.97 -1.39
C PHE A 17 -0.45 3.67 -0.33
N ASP A 18 -0.76 3.96 0.91
CA ASP A 18 0.04 3.55 2.05
C ASP A 18 -0.62 2.31 2.67
N MET A 19 0.10 1.20 2.68
CA MET A 19 -0.40 -0.04 3.27
C MET A 19 0.09 -0.17 4.71
N ASP A 20 -0.35 0.74 5.56
CA ASP A 20 0.18 0.87 6.91
C ASP A 20 -0.26 -0.23 7.86
N GLY A 21 -1.43 -0.83 7.65
CA GLY A 21 -1.98 -1.74 8.63
C GLY A 21 -2.07 -1.06 10.00
N PRO A 22 -1.74 -1.76 11.09
CA PRO A 22 -1.69 -1.15 12.42
C PRO A 22 -0.37 -0.44 12.72
N SER A 23 0.59 -0.39 11.79
CA SER A 23 1.97 0.01 12.09
C SER A 23 2.10 1.45 12.59
N ALA A 24 1.33 2.39 12.05
CA ALA A 24 1.36 3.77 12.50
C ALA A 24 0.88 3.91 13.95
N THR A 25 -0.18 3.20 14.30
CA THR A 25 -0.71 3.18 15.66
C THR A 25 0.31 2.55 16.62
N LEU A 26 0.92 1.44 16.23
CA LEU A 26 1.94 0.77 17.05
C LEU A 26 3.20 1.61 17.21
N ASN A 27 3.57 2.39 16.21
CA ASN A 27 4.71 3.26 16.31
C ASN A 27 4.49 4.37 17.35
N ARG A 28 3.26 4.89 17.46
CA ARG A 28 2.90 5.89 18.47
C ARG A 28 2.72 5.29 19.86
N ASN A 29 2.24 4.06 19.93
CA ASN A 29 2.01 3.36 21.20
C ASN A 29 2.31 1.87 21.06
N PRO A 30 3.59 1.47 21.24
CA PRO A 30 4.00 0.06 21.07
C PRO A 30 3.28 -0.93 21.98
N ASP A 31 2.79 -0.48 23.13
CA ASP A 31 2.08 -1.36 24.07
C ASP A 31 0.79 -1.92 23.49
N LEU A 32 0.22 -1.27 22.45
CA LEU A 32 -0.97 -1.77 21.79
C LEU A 32 -0.73 -3.05 20.99
N GLU A 33 0.52 -3.42 20.73
CA GLU A 33 0.85 -4.64 19.99
C GLU A 33 0.31 -5.90 20.65
N VAL A 34 0.10 -5.87 21.98
CA VAL A 34 -0.46 -7.00 22.73
C VAL A 34 -1.99 -6.98 22.80
N GLN A 35 -2.64 -6.04 22.14
CA GLN A 35 -4.10 -5.93 22.14
C GLN A 35 -4.67 -6.44 20.81
N PRO A 36 -5.28 -7.65 20.79
CA PRO A 36 -5.76 -8.26 19.55
C PRO A 36 -6.77 -7.41 18.79
N SER A 37 -7.62 -6.67 19.49
CA SER A 37 -8.62 -5.82 18.83
C SER A 37 -7.99 -4.68 18.04
N VAL A 38 -6.92 -4.07 18.55
CA VAL A 38 -6.20 -2.99 17.85
C VAL A 38 -5.52 -3.53 16.60
N ILE A 39 -4.84 -4.66 16.73
CA ILE A 39 -4.19 -5.33 15.60
C ILE A 39 -5.21 -5.70 14.53
N SER A 40 -6.32 -6.30 14.94
CA SER A 40 -7.38 -6.73 14.00
C SER A 40 -7.97 -5.55 13.23
N MET A 41 -8.21 -4.42 13.88
CA MET A 41 -8.71 -3.21 13.21
C MET A 41 -7.73 -2.70 12.16
N GLY A 42 -6.44 -2.69 12.49
CA GLY A 42 -5.41 -2.22 11.56
C GLY A 42 -5.20 -3.16 10.37
N GLU A 43 -5.52 -4.43 10.53
CA GLU A 43 -5.33 -5.42 9.47
C GLU A 43 -6.42 -5.41 8.41
N PHE A 44 -7.49 -4.65 8.60
CA PHE A 44 -8.50 -4.46 7.56
C PHE A 44 -7.87 -3.99 6.24
N GLY A 45 -6.89 -3.09 6.29
CA GLY A 45 -6.20 -2.59 5.10
C GLY A 45 -5.61 -3.73 4.25
N PRO A 46 -4.59 -4.44 4.76
CA PRO A 46 -3.96 -5.52 4.00
C PRO A 46 -4.92 -6.66 3.64
N ASN A 47 -5.82 -7.04 4.54
CA ASN A 47 -6.64 -8.22 4.37
C ASN A 47 -7.89 -7.99 3.51
N VAL A 48 -8.46 -6.80 3.54
CA VAL A 48 -9.75 -6.54 2.89
C VAL A 48 -9.66 -5.39 1.90
N ALA A 49 -9.14 -4.24 2.31
CA ALA A 49 -9.12 -3.05 1.45
C ALA A 49 -8.20 -3.22 0.24
N VAL A 50 -6.98 -3.73 0.44
CA VAL A 50 -6.02 -3.88 -0.66
C VAL A 50 -6.55 -4.82 -1.75
N PRO A 51 -7.07 -6.02 -1.45
CA PRO A 51 -7.66 -6.86 -2.49
C PRO A 51 -8.75 -6.16 -3.30
N ARG A 52 -9.61 -5.39 -2.64
CA ARG A 52 -10.66 -4.63 -3.33
C ARG A 52 -10.11 -3.52 -4.20
N ILE A 53 -9.08 -2.83 -3.72
CA ILE A 53 -8.39 -1.78 -4.49
C ILE A 53 -7.73 -2.39 -5.72
N LEU A 54 -7.07 -3.53 -5.59
CA LEU A 54 -6.42 -4.21 -6.71
C LEU A 54 -7.43 -4.57 -7.81
N ASP A 55 -8.59 -5.09 -7.43
CA ASP A 55 -9.65 -5.41 -8.39
C ASP A 55 -10.15 -4.14 -9.11
N LEU A 56 -10.35 -3.05 -8.38
CA LEU A 56 -10.76 -1.79 -8.96
C LEU A 56 -9.72 -1.23 -9.93
N LEU A 57 -8.46 -1.27 -9.54
CA LEU A 57 -7.36 -0.78 -10.39
C LEU A 57 -7.22 -1.60 -11.66
N ASP A 58 -7.44 -2.91 -11.59
CA ASP A 58 -7.46 -3.78 -12.77
C ASP A 58 -8.58 -3.37 -13.72
N ASP A 59 -9.78 -3.14 -13.19
CA ASP A 59 -10.94 -2.72 -14.00
C ASP A 59 -10.69 -1.37 -14.68
N LEU A 60 -10.00 -0.46 -14.00
CA LEU A 60 -9.69 0.86 -14.54
C LEU A 60 -8.44 0.90 -15.43
N GLY A 61 -7.64 -0.16 -15.43
CA GLY A 61 -6.38 -0.21 -16.16
C GLY A 61 -5.33 0.75 -15.62
N VAL A 62 -5.36 1.06 -14.32
CA VAL A 62 -4.45 2.02 -13.69
C VAL A 62 -3.37 1.29 -12.90
N LYS A 63 -2.11 1.70 -13.07
CA LYS A 63 -0.99 1.22 -12.26
C LYS A 63 -0.62 2.26 -11.24
N THR A 64 -0.26 1.80 -10.03
CA THR A 64 -0.01 2.65 -8.87
C THR A 64 1.23 2.20 -8.12
N THR A 65 1.58 2.95 -7.08
CA THR A 65 2.63 2.58 -6.15
C THR A 65 2.02 2.36 -4.76
N PHE A 66 2.39 1.26 -4.13
CA PHE A 66 2.02 0.96 -2.75
C PHE A 66 3.24 1.14 -1.86
N PHE A 67 3.15 2.02 -0.89
CA PHE A 67 4.20 2.21 0.12
C PHE A 67 3.90 1.28 1.29
N VAL A 68 4.81 0.36 1.57
CA VAL A 68 4.57 -0.73 2.53
C VAL A 68 5.62 -0.72 3.62
N PRO A 69 5.23 -0.49 4.90
CA PRO A 69 6.17 -0.65 5.99
C PRO A 69 6.67 -2.09 6.11
N GLY A 70 7.93 -2.26 6.48
CA GLY A 70 8.52 -3.60 6.58
C GLY A 70 7.79 -4.51 7.56
N TRP A 71 7.30 -3.96 8.66
CA TRP A 71 6.50 -4.71 9.64
C TRP A 71 5.25 -5.33 9.00
N VAL A 72 4.58 -4.57 8.14
CA VAL A 72 3.39 -5.04 7.40
C VAL A 72 3.78 -6.06 6.35
N ALA A 73 4.87 -5.81 5.60
CA ALA A 73 5.34 -6.73 4.58
C ALA A 73 5.69 -8.10 5.15
N GLU A 74 6.31 -8.16 6.31
CA GLU A 74 6.64 -9.42 6.97
C GLU A 74 5.41 -10.24 7.34
N ARG A 75 4.34 -9.58 7.72
CA ARG A 75 3.10 -10.23 8.19
C ARG A 75 2.10 -10.50 7.07
N HIS A 76 2.21 -9.79 5.98
CA HIS A 76 1.27 -9.86 4.86
C HIS A 76 1.99 -10.08 3.53
N GLU A 77 2.91 -11.05 3.51
CA GLU A 77 3.68 -11.36 2.31
C GLU A 77 2.80 -11.68 1.10
N ASP A 78 1.72 -12.42 1.31
CA ASP A 78 0.80 -12.78 0.22
C ASP A 78 0.15 -11.54 -0.38
N THR A 79 -0.24 -10.58 0.46
CA THR A 79 -0.82 -9.32 -0.01
C THR A 79 0.20 -8.52 -0.82
N VAL A 80 1.44 -8.44 -0.36
CA VAL A 80 2.52 -7.76 -1.09
C VAL A 80 2.78 -8.44 -2.44
N ARG A 81 2.79 -9.76 -2.48
CA ARG A 81 2.96 -10.51 -3.73
C ARG A 81 1.81 -10.24 -4.69
N ASP A 82 0.58 -10.15 -4.19
CA ASP A 82 -0.58 -9.81 -5.02
C ASP A 82 -0.45 -8.43 -5.62
N VAL A 83 0.00 -7.44 -4.84
CA VAL A 83 0.24 -6.09 -5.35
C VAL A 83 1.23 -6.12 -6.52
N VAL A 84 2.33 -6.84 -6.37
CA VAL A 84 3.33 -6.99 -7.43
C VAL A 84 2.76 -7.76 -8.62
N ALA A 85 2.03 -8.84 -8.38
CA ALA A 85 1.43 -9.66 -9.45
C ALA A 85 0.42 -8.87 -10.29
N HIS A 86 -0.29 -7.90 -9.69
CA HIS A 86 -1.19 -6.99 -10.40
C HIS A 86 -0.46 -5.86 -11.13
N GLY A 87 0.86 -5.83 -11.07
CA GLY A 87 1.69 -4.90 -11.84
C GLY A 87 1.93 -3.55 -11.19
N HIS A 88 1.68 -3.43 -9.89
CA HIS A 88 1.94 -2.19 -9.15
C HIS A 88 3.35 -2.19 -8.56
N GLU A 89 3.88 -0.99 -8.35
CA GLU A 89 5.16 -0.82 -7.68
C GLU A 89 4.98 -0.95 -6.16
N VAL A 90 5.94 -1.60 -5.51
CA VAL A 90 6.03 -1.61 -4.05
C VAL A 90 7.23 -0.77 -3.64
N ALA A 91 7.01 0.17 -2.74
CA ALA A 91 8.03 1.09 -2.27
C ALA A 91 8.18 1.03 -0.75
N HIS A 92 9.30 1.51 -0.28
CA HIS A 92 9.65 1.50 1.13
C HIS A 92 8.86 2.55 1.91
N HIS A 93 8.49 2.23 3.15
CA HIS A 93 7.75 3.15 4.02
C HIS A 93 8.20 2.99 5.49
N GLY A 94 9.50 2.84 5.73
CA GLY A 94 10.04 2.53 7.04
C GLY A 94 9.71 1.11 7.48
N TYR A 95 10.06 0.77 8.70
CA TYR A 95 9.70 -0.52 9.28
C TYR A 95 8.32 -0.48 9.94
N ARG A 96 8.08 0.48 10.83
CA ARG A 96 6.80 0.71 11.52
C ARG A 96 6.22 2.09 11.23
N HIS A 97 6.22 2.45 9.97
CA HIS A 97 5.74 3.77 9.55
C HIS A 97 6.68 4.92 9.99
#